data_04cc0dc61680dc35b84a20e745c24106
#
_entry.id   04cc0dc61680dc35b84a20e745c24106
#
_cell.length_a   1.000
_cell.length_b   1.000
_cell.length_c   1.000
_cell.angle_alpha   90.00
_cell.angle_beta   90.00
_cell.angle_gamma   90.00
#
_symmetry.space_group_name_H-M   'P 1'
#
loop_
_entity.id
_entity.type
_entity.pdbx_description
1 polymer ?
#
loop_
_entity_poly.entity_id
_entity_poly.type
_entity_poly.pdbx_seq_one_letter_code
_entity_poly.pdbx_strand_id
1 'polypeptide(L)'
;VISSGKTSLKGRPHAETNDLNKKKNFNGSTIYVTLEPCAHHGLTQPCITIIKKKNVKKVYYSITDPDKRTFNKAKKLLNQSNIKVNIGIMKIDSLNFYKSYILSKDKQKLPYTDVKIAISKDYFSVNKKAKWITNNYSRLQGHLLRSKYDCILSTYKTVNKDNSILNCRINGMHHFSPKRVIIDKDFKLNKNLKLFKTSKTIPTYLSLIHIS
;
A
#
# COMPACT_ATOMS: atom_id res chain seq x y z
N VAL A 1 -24.41 10.49 -5.57
CA VAL A 1 -23.11 10.79 -4.91
C VAL A 1 -22.85 12.29 -5.07
N ILE A 2 -22.72 13.01 -3.94
CA ILE A 2 -22.47 14.46 -3.96
C ILE A 2 -21.00 14.73 -4.34
N SER A 3 -20.09 13.94 -3.77
CA SER A 3 -18.65 14.09 -3.96
C SER A 3 -17.93 12.80 -3.56
N SER A 4 -16.66 12.70 -3.94
CA SER A 4 -15.75 11.62 -3.52
C SER A 4 -14.36 12.18 -3.28
N GLY A 5 -13.61 11.58 -2.37
CA GLY A 5 -12.26 11.98 -2.05
C GLY A 5 -11.32 10.78 -1.89
N LYS A 6 -10.04 11.01 -2.08
CA LYS A 6 -8.96 10.06 -1.79
C LYS A 6 -7.89 10.72 -0.93
N THR A 7 -7.21 9.93 -0.12
CA THR A 7 -6.04 10.40 0.62
C THR A 7 -4.96 10.86 -0.35
N SER A 8 -4.36 12.01 -0.07
CA SER A 8 -3.31 12.58 -0.92
C SER A 8 -2.02 11.77 -0.83
N LEU A 9 -1.14 11.94 -1.83
CA LEU A 9 0.21 11.40 -1.80
C LEU A 9 0.92 11.77 -0.48
N LYS A 10 1.71 10.88 0.05
CA LYS A 10 2.35 11.00 1.39
C LYS A 10 1.36 10.91 2.58
N GLY A 11 0.11 10.47 2.35
CA GLY A 11 -0.86 10.15 3.40
C GLY A 11 -1.62 11.34 3.99
N ARG A 12 -1.45 12.57 3.49
CA ARG A 12 -2.14 13.76 4.00
C ARG A 12 -2.40 14.78 2.87
N PRO A 13 -3.54 15.51 2.92
CA PRO A 13 -4.70 15.30 3.79
C PRO A 13 -5.42 13.98 3.55
N HIS A 14 -6.21 13.50 4.52
CA HIS A 14 -7.03 12.29 4.38
C HIS A 14 -8.19 12.49 3.40
N ALA A 15 -8.77 11.37 2.92
CA ALA A 15 -9.86 11.34 1.95
C ALA A 15 -11.04 12.22 2.38
N GLU A 16 -11.45 12.14 3.65
CA GLU A 16 -12.57 12.89 4.21
C GLU A 16 -12.30 14.40 4.14
N THR A 17 -11.08 14.82 4.47
CA THR A 17 -10.69 16.25 4.41
C THR A 17 -10.67 16.75 2.97
N ASN A 18 -10.12 15.94 2.04
CA ASN A 18 -10.07 16.30 0.63
C ASN A 18 -11.46 16.37 0.00
N ASP A 19 -12.39 15.54 0.45
CA ASP A 19 -13.75 15.54 -0.06
C ASP A 19 -14.58 16.68 0.51
N LEU A 20 -14.61 16.80 1.83
CA LEU A 20 -15.46 17.77 2.54
C LEU A 20 -14.99 19.23 2.41
N ASN A 21 -13.76 19.49 1.96
CA ASN A 21 -13.28 20.84 1.65
C ASN A 21 -13.71 21.34 0.28
N LYS A 22 -14.31 20.51 -0.57
CA LYS A 22 -14.84 20.95 -1.85
C LYS A 22 -16.00 21.94 -1.63
N LYS A 23 -16.21 22.83 -2.62
CA LYS A 23 -17.32 23.80 -2.60
C LYS A 23 -18.67 23.10 -2.87
N LYS A 24 -19.13 22.29 -1.92
CA LYS A 24 -20.41 21.54 -1.98
C LYS A 24 -21.15 21.70 -0.66
N ASN A 25 -22.46 21.55 -0.70
CA ASN A 25 -23.28 21.49 0.51
C ASN A 25 -23.34 20.05 1.00
N PHE A 26 -22.82 19.79 2.21
CA PHE A 26 -22.80 18.47 2.87
C PHE A 26 -23.78 18.40 4.06
N ASN A 27 -24.52 19.47 4.33
CA ASN A 27 -25.46 19.49 5.44
C ASN A 27 -26.49 18.34 5.33
N GLY A 28 -26.68 17.62 6.41
CA GLY A 28 -27.59 16.47 6.46
C GLY A 28 -27.13 15.22 5.67
N SER A 29 -25.96 15.27 5.02
CA SER A 29 -25.46 14.19 4.16
C SER A 29 -25.03 12.94 4.94
N THR A 30 -24.79 11.85 4.21
CA THR A 30 -24.18 10.63 4.70
C THR A 30 -22.79 10.48 4.07
N ILE A 31 -21.78 10.18 4.87
CA ILE A 31 -20.42 9.89 4.40
C ILE A 31 -20.09 8.39 4.60
N TYR A 32 -19.45 7.81 3.60
CA TYR A 32 -18.93 6.45 3.62
C TYR A 32 -17.40 6.50 3.55
N VAL A 33 -16.73 5.86 4.49
CA VAL A 33 -15.25 5.80 4.56
C VAL A 33 -14.78 4.37 4.79
N THR A 34 -13.63 4.04 4.30
CA THR A 34 -13.08 2.69 4.39
C THR A 34 -12.45 2.38 5.76
N LEU A 35 -11.92 3.39 6.43
CA LEU A 35 -11.27 3.28 7.74
C LEU A 35 -11.91 4.26 8.72
N GLU A 36 -11.87 3.94 10.03
CA GLU A 36 -12.34 4.85 11.09
C GLU A 36 -11.76 6.26 10.93
N PRO A 37 -12.59 7.32 10.85
CA PRO A 37 -12.11 8.71 10.76
C PRO A 37 -11.21 9.08 11.93
N CYS A 38 -10.04 9.66 11.65
CA CYS A 38 -9.08 9.96 12.69
C CYS A 38 -9.62 10.98 13.70
N ALA A 39 -9.33 10.70 15.00
CA ALA A 39 -9.80 11.46 16.15
C ALA A 39 -8.69 12.23 16.88
N HIS A 40 -7.45 12.15 16.39
CA HIS A 40 -6.29 12.79 17.02
C HIS A 40 -5.69 13.87 16.09
N HIS A 41 -5.11 14.88 16.70
CA HIS A 41 -4.26 15.84 16.00
C HIS A 41 -2.96 15.16 15.56
N GLY A 42 -2.62 15.29 14.30
CA GLY A 42 -1.36 14.85 13.71
C GLY A 42 -0.75 16.02 12.92
N LEU A 43 -0.25 15.73 11.71
CA LEU A 43 0.19 16.78 10.76
C LEU A 43 -0.97 17.64 10.24
N THR A 44 -2.19 17.16 10.37
CA THR A 44 -3.43 17.86 9.99
C THR A 44 -4.46 17.69 11.09
N GLN A 45 -5.50 18.55 11.06
CA GLN A 45 -6.64 18.42 11.97
C GLN A 45 -7.33 17.05 11.85
N PRO A 46 -7.95 16.53 12.92
CA PRO A 46 -8.70 15.29 12.90
C PRO A 46 -9.84 15.31 11.87
N CYS A 47 -10.07 14.20 11.16
CA CYS A 47 -11.18 14.09 10.21
C CYS A 47 -12.56 14.29 10.87
N ILE A 48 -12.72 13.85 12.11
CA ILE A 48 -13.95 14.10 12.88
C ILE A 48 -14.30 15.60 12.99
N THR A 49 -13.31 16.47 13.03
CA THR A 49 -13.53 17.93 13.14
C THR A 49 -14.22 18.48 11.90
N ILE A 50 -13.74 18.14 10.70
CA ILE A 50 -14.37 18.58 9.46
C ILE A 50 -15.73 17.95 9.23
N ILE A 51 -15.90 16.66 9.59
CA ILE A 51 -17.20 15.97 9.53
C ILE A 51 -18.25 16.72 10.35
N LYS A 52 -17.92 17.13 11.58
CA LYS A 52 -18.78 17.96 12.44
C LYS A 52 -19.05 19.33 11.83
N LYS A 53 -18.00 20.05 11.40
CA LYS A 53 -18.11 21.39 10.82
C LYS A 53 -19.01 21.43 9.58
N LYS A 54 -19.08 20.35 8.83
CA LYS A 54 -19.91 20.26 7.61
C LYS A 54 -21.33 19.74 7.87
N ASN A 55 -21.72 19.57 9.13
CA ASN A 55 -23.03 19.09 9.55
C ASN A 55 -23.46 17.78 8.85
N VAL A 56 -22.51 16.87 8.67
CA VAL A 56 -22.79 15.50 8.20
C VAL A 56 -23.70 14.81 9.20
N LYS A 57 -24.76 14.13 8.76
CA LYS A 57 -25.74 13.50 9.66
C LYS A 57 -25.42 12.05 9.99
N LYS A 58 -24.80 11.32 9.05
CA LYS A 58 -24.48 9.90 9.21
C LYS A 58 -23.10 9.59 8.69
N VAL A 59 -22.39 8.72 9.41
CA VAL A 59 -21.07 8.21 9.01
C VAL A 59 -21.13 6.69 9.00
N TYR A 60 -20.71 6.09 7.90
CA TYR A 60 -20.47 4.66 7.77
C TYR A 60 -18.98 4.44 7.59
N TYR A 61 -18.35 3.58 8.39
CA TYR A 61 -17.00 3.15 8.12
C TYR A 61 -16.86 1.62 8.21
N SER A 62 -15.92 1.09 7.43
CA SER A 62 -15.80 -0.35 7.26
C SER A 62 -15.15 -1.03 8.46
N ILE A 63 -14.00 -0.54 8.88
CA ILE A 63 -13.21 -1.11 9.96
C ILE A 63 -12.68 -0.03 10.92
N THR A 64 -12.45 -0.41 12.16
CA THR A 64 -11.79 0.42 13.17
C THR A 64 -10.31 0.60 12.82
N ASP A 65 -9.76 1.78 13.06
CA ASP A 65 -8.34 2.05 12.88
C ASP A 65 -7.54 1.36 13.99
N PRO A 66 -6.57 0.49 13.67
CA PRO A 66 -5.70 -0.15 14.67
C PRO A 66 -4.76 0.82 15.40
N ASP A 67 -4.61 2.06 14.91
CA ASP A 67 -3.82 3.09 15.58
C ASP A 67 -4.47 3.48 16.91
N LYS A 68 -3.78 3.22 18.03
CA LYS A 68 -4.26 3.48 19.39
C LYS A 68 -4.73 4.92 19.63
N ARG A 69 -4.25 5.87 18.84
CA ARG A 69 -4.67 7.28 18.93
C ARG A 69 -6.10 7.49 18.44
N THR A 70 -6.57 6.65 17.50
CA THR A 70 -7.90 6.72 16.86
C THR A 70 -8.83 5.62 17.35
N PHE A 71 -8.32 4.43 17.61
CA PHE A 71 -9.06 3.20 17.88
C PHE A 71 -10.32 3.40 18.74
N ASN A 72 -11.49 3.09 18.19
CA ASN A 72 -12.83 3.19 18.79
C ASN A 72 -13.25 4.59 19.31
N LYS A 73 -12.53 5.66 18.94
CA LYS A 73 -12.83 7.01 19.41
C LYS A 73 -13.82 7.75 18.52
N ALA A 74 -13.78 7.54 17.20
CA ALA A 74 -14.61 8.28 16.26
C ALA A 74 -16.10 8.10 16.53
N LYS A 75 -16.56 6.86 16.76
CA LYS A 75 -17.97 6.57 17.06
C LYS A 75 -18.47 7.36 18.29
N LYS A 76 -17.73 7.34 19.39
CA LYS A 76 -18.08 8.06 20.62
C LYS A 76 -18.18 9.57 20.36
N LEU A 77 -17.13 10.15 19.76
CA LEU A 77 -17.02 11.60 19.57
C LEU A 77 -17.99 12.15 18.53
N LEU A 78 -18.36 11.38 17.51
CA LEU A 78 -19.35 11.77 16.51
C LEU A 78 -20.77 11.65 17.06
N ASN A 79 -21.09 10.57 17.79
CA ASN A 79 -22.39 10.41 18.43
C ASN A 79 -22.69 11.52 19.45
N GLN A 80 -21.69 12.00 20.21
CA GLN A 80 -21.81 13.16 21.08
C GLN A 80 -22.17 14.46 20.36
N SER A 81 -22.00 14.51 19.05
CA SER A 81 -22.37 15.63 18.18
C SER A 81 -23.61 15.32 17.33
N ASN A 82 -24.46 14.40 17.76
CA ASN A 82 -25.69 13.95 17.08
C ASN A 82 -25.46 13.43 15.65
N ILE A 83 -24.26 12.90 15.37
CA ILE A 83 -23.90 12.25 14.10
C ILE A 83 -23.99 10.73 14.26
N LYS A 84 -24.95 10.10 13.57
CA LYS A 84 -25.16 8.64 13.67
C LYS A 84 -24.00 7.88 13.00
N VAL A 85 -23.40 6.93 13.71
CA VAL A 85 -22.27 6.14 13.23
C VAL A 85 -22.62 4.66 13.11
N ASN A 86 -22.35 4.09 11.94
CA ASN A 86 -22.50 2.67 11.63
C ASN A 86 -21.15 2.09 11.18
N ILE A 87 -20.85 0.86 11.63
CA ILE A 87 -19.55 0.20 11.41
C ILE A 87 -19.78 -1.14 10.71
N GLY A 88 -18.85 -1.56 9.86
CA GLY A 88 -18.81 -2.90 9.31
C GLY A 88 -19.27 -3.02 7.86
N ILE A 89 -19.58 -1.91 7.18
CA ILE A 89 -19.88 -1.94 5.75
C ILE A 89 -18.64 -2.41 4.95
N MET A 90 -18.80 -3.42 4.08
CA MET A 90 -17.71 -4.02 3.29
C MET A 90 -16.47 -4.38 4.15
N LYS A 91 -16.70 -4.93 5.33
CA LYS A 91 -15.65 -5.20 6.31
C LYS A 91 -14.54 -6.12 5.76
N ILE A 92 -14.92 -7.21 5.07
CA ILE A 92 -13.97 -8.20 4.55
C ILE A 92 -13.07 -7.57 3.48
N ASP A 93 -13.65 -6.83 2.54
CA ASP A 93 -12.88 -6.15 1.49
C ASP A 93 -11.90 -5.14 2.06
N SER A 94 -12.37 -4.37 3.06
CA SER A 94 -11.52 -3.38 3.74
C SER A 94 -10.40 -4.04 4.55
N LEU A 95 -10.65 -5.13 5.26
CA LEU A 95 -9.60 -5.89 5.95
C LEU A 95 -8.54 -6.40 4.96
N ASN A 96 -8.97 -6.93 3.81
CA ASN A 96 -8.07 -7.39 2.77
C ASN A 96 -7.22 -6.23 2.19
N PHE A 97 -7.85 -5.08 1.94
CA PHE A 97 -7.15 -3.89 1.44
C PHE A 97 -6.12 -3.33 2.42
N TYR A 98 -6.46 -3.30 3.73
CA TYR A 98 -5.62 -2.71 4.78
C TYR A 98 -4.68 -3.71 5.46
N LYS A 99 -4.52 -4.94 4.96
CA LYS A 99 -3.65 -5.97 5.58
C LYS A 99 -2.26 -5.46 5.96
N SER A 100 -1.57 -4.80 5.03
CA SER A 100 -0.22 -4.26 5.27
C SER A 100 -0.21 -3.16 6.32
N TYR A 101 -1.21 -2.27 6.29
CA TYR A 101 -1.35 -1.21 7.28
C TYR A 101 -1.63 -1.79 8.68
N ILE A 102 -2.56 -2.73 8.79
CA ILE A 102 -2.91 -3.39 10.06
C ILE A 102 -1.67 -4.07 10.65
N LEU A 103 -0.93 -4.83 9.84
CA LEU A 103 0.29 -5.49 10.28
C LEU A 103 1.38 -4.48 10.72
N SER A 104 1.49 -3.34 10.05
CA SER A 104 2.45 -2.28 10.42
C SER A 104 2.16 -1.66 11.79
N LYS A 105 0.95 -1.82 12.32
CA LYS A 105 0.54 -1.34 13.66
C LYS A 105 0.70 -2.40 14.75
N ASP A 106 1.03 -3.62 14.36
CA ASP A 106 1.31 -4.68 15.32
C ASP A 106 2.60 -4.41 16.10
N LYS A 107 2.67 -4.94 17.31
CA LYS A 107 3.84 -4.81 18.20
C LYS A 107 5.11 -5.42 17.60
N GLN A 108 4.98 -6.50 16.83
CA GLN A 108 6.10 -7.21 16.21
C GLN A 108 6.75 -6.42 15.07
N LYS A 109 6.07 -5.40 14.51
CA LYS A 109 6.57 -4.57 13.40
C LYS A 109 7.13 -5.38 12.20
N LEU A 110 6.58 -6.54 11.96
CA LEU A 110 6.96 -7.37 10.82
C LEU A 110 6.48 -6.73 9.51
N PRO A 111 7.26 -6.80 8.43
CA PRO A 111 6.84 -6.33 7.12
C PRO A 111 5.75 -7.25 6.56
N TYR A 112 4.74 -6.66 5.92
CA TYR A 112 3.82 -7.43 5.09
C TYR A 112 4.58 -7.95 3.85
N THR A 113 4.59 -9.26 3.66
CA THR A 113 5.40 -9.91 2.62
C THR A 113 4.53 -10.80 1.74
N ASP A 114 4.63 -10.59 0.42
CA ASP A 114 4.07 -11.48 -0.59
C ASP A 114 5.19 -12.14 -1.38
N VAL A 115 5.05 -13.43 -1.67
CA VAL A 115 6.00 -14.18 -2.50
C VAL A 115 5.42 -14.34 -3.90
N LYS A 116 6.18 -13.91 -4.93
CA LYS A 116 5.84 -14.11 -6.34
C LYS A 116 6.78 -15.13 -6.96
N ILE A 117 6.25 -16.24 -7.42
CA ILE A 117 6.99 -17.28 -8.13
C ILE A 117 6.39 -17.44 -9.54
N ALA A 118 7.26 -17.56 -10.55
CA ALA A 118 6.86 -17.96 -11.89
C ALA A 118 7.18 -19.43 -12.06
N ILE A 119 6.16 -20.26 -12.27
CA ILE A 119 6.29 -21.70 -12.46
C ILE A 119 5.55 -22.15 -13.71
N SER A 120 6.02 -23.21 -14.35
CA SER A 120 5.32 -23.91 -15.42
C SER A 120 4.20 -24.78 -14.85
N LYS A 121 3.38 -25.36 -15.71
CA LYS A 121 2.26 -26.25 -15.31
C LYS A 121 2.74 -27.47 -14.52
N ASP A 122 3.96 -27.91 -14.77
CA ASP A 122 4.66 -29.00 -14.08
C ASP A 122 5.56 -28.54 -12.93
N TYR A 123 5.32 -27.32 -12.41
CA TYR A 123 5.97 -26.70 -11.24
C TYR A 123 7.46 -26.38 -11.37
N PHE A 124 8.01 -26.33 -12.59
CA PHE A 124 9.39 -25.88 -12.78
C PHE A 124 9.48 -24.36 -12.89
N SER A 125 10.50 -23.78 -12.25
CA SER A 125 10.80 -22.33 -12.31
C SER A 125 11.78 -21.95 -13.43
N VAL A 126 12.30 -22.93 -14.18
CA VAL A 126 13.23 -22.73 -15.29
C VAL A 126 12.72 -23.49 -16.51
N ASN A 127 12.66 -22.81 -17.65
CA ASN A 127 12.38 -23.45 -18.93
C ASN A 127 13.66 -23.45 -19.78
N LYS A 128 14.12 -24.64 -20.16
CA LYS A 128 15.31 -24.80 -21.03
C LYS A 128 15.03 -24.44 -22.50
N LYS A 129 13.75 -24.55 -22.93
CA LYS A 129 13.35 -24.35 -24.33
C LYS A 129 12.87 -22.92 -24.63
N ALA A 130 12.47 -22.16 -23.63
CA ALA A 130 11.96 -20.79 -23.82
C ALA A 130 12.43 -19.85 -22.71
N LYS A 131 12.71 -18.60 -23.09
CA LYS A 131 13.13 -17.55 -22.16
C LYS A 131 12.07 -17.24 -21.07
N TRP A 132 10.79 -17.42 -21.42
CA TRP A 132 9.67 -17.02 -20.55
C TRP A 132 8.77 -18.22 -20.24
N ILE A 133 8.46 -18.42 -18.96
CA ILE A 133 7.47 -19.41 -18.51
C ILE A 133 6.07 -18.79 -18.57
N THR A 134 5.98 -17.48 -18.34
CA THR A 134 4.73 -16.73 -18.22
C THR A 134 4.45 -15.91 -19.47
N ASN A 135 3.18 -15.70 -19.81
CA ASN A 135 2.73 -14.86 -20.90
C ASN A 135 2.89 -13.37 -20.61
N ASN A 136 2.59 -12.51 -21.58
CA ASN A 136 2.69 -11.05 -21.44
C ASN A 136 1.81 -10.49 -20.34
N TYR A 137 0.59 -11.01 -20.20
CA TYR A 137 -0.35 -10.57 -19.16
C TYR A 137 0.20 -10.85 -17.76
N SER A 138 0.67 -12.06 -17.49
CA SER A 138 1.26 -12.43 -16.20
C SER A 138 2.50 -11.59 -15.87
N ARG A 139 3.31 -11.23 -16.88
CA ARG A 139 4.46 -10.33 -16.68
C ARG A 139 4.01 -8.91 -16.33
N LEU A 140 2.94 -8.41 -16.97
CA LEU A 140 2.35 -7.11 -16.66
C LEU A 140 1.82 -7.08 -15.21
N GLN A 141 1.13 -8.15 -14.77
CA GLN A 141 0.70 -8.31 -13.37
C GLN A 141 1.89 -8.30 -12.40
N GLY A 142 3.03 -8.91 -12.76
CA GLY A 142 4.26 -8.84 -11.98
C GLY A 142 4.82 -7.40 -11.85
N HIS A 143 4.69 -6.57 -12.88
CA HIS A 143 5.04 -5.16 -12.81
C HIS A 143 4.06 -4.34 -11.97
N LEU A 144 2.75 -4.62 -12.09
CA LEU A 144 1.73 -3.99 -11.27
C LEU A 144 1.91 -4.36 -9.78
N LEU A 145 2.26 -5.61 -9.50
CA LEU A 145 2.58 -6.03 -8.12
C LEU A 145 3.74 -5.19 -7.57
N ARG A 146 4.84 -5.03 -8.32
CA ARG A 146 5.99 -4.22 -7.90
C ARG A 146 5.63 -2.78 -7.57
N SER A 147 4.68 -2.16 -8.28
CA SER A 147 4.25 -0.79 -8.00
C SER A 147 3.47 -0.62 -6.69
N LYS A 148 3.05 -1.72 -6.07
CA LYS A 148 2.27 -1.71 -4.82
C LYS A 148 3.13 -1.90 -3.56
N TYR A 149 4.41 -2.23 -3.70
CA TYR A 149 5.31 -2.55 -2.59
C TYR A 149 6.44 -1.53 -2.47
N ASP A 150 6.82 -1.25 -1.23
CA ASP A 150 7.94 -0.34 -0.92
C ASP A 150 9.30 -0.94 -1.29
N CYS A 151 9.39 -2.28 -1.28
CA CYS A 151 10.63 -3.01 -1.50
C CYS A 151 10.42 -4.32 -2.26
N ILE A 152 11.39 -4.69 -3.10
CA ILE A 152 11.50 -6.02 -3.70
C ILE A 152 12.78 -6.68 -3.21
N LEU A 153 12.63 -7.92 -2.72
CA LEU A 153 13.73 -8.76 -2.30
C LEU A 153 14.04 -9.79 -3.39
N SER A 154 15.33 -9.95 -3.72
CA SER A 154 15.81 -10.98 -4.66
C SER A 154 17.17 -11.50 -4.25
N THR A 155 17.67 -12.55 -4.92
CA THR A 155 19.02 -13.08 -4.68
C THR A 155 19.98 -12.68 -5.80
N TYR A 156 21.29 -12.62 -5.50
CA TYR A 156 22.32 -12.41 -6.51
C TYR A 156 22.25 -13.43 -7.66
N LYS A 157 21.90 -14.68 -7.38
CA LYS A 157 21.78 -15.74 -8.40
C LYS A 157 20.75 -15.38 -9.46
N THR A 158 19.55 -14.96 -9.03
CA THR A 158 18.48 -14.53 -9.94
C THR A 158 18.87 -13.28 -10.71
N VAL A 159 19.46 -12.29 -10.02
CA VAL A 159 19.81 -11.01 -10.66
C VAL A 159 20.94 -11.18 -11.66
N ASN A 160 21.96 -11.98 -11.36
CA ASN A 160 23.04 -12.31 -12.28
C ASN A 160 22.55 -13.04 -13.53
N LYS A 161 21.71 -14.07 -13.33
CA LYS A 161 21.19 -14.91 -14.43
C LYS A 161 20.31 -14.10 -15.40
N ASP A 162 19.41 -13.27 -14.87
CA ASP A 162 18.39 -12.60 -15.68
C ASP A 162 18.80 -11.16 -16.07
N ASN A 163 19.90 -10.64 -15.55
CA ASN A 163 20.28 -9.22 -15.63
C ASN A 163 19.11 -8.30 -15.28
N SER A 164 18.42 -8.62 -14.18
CA SER A 164 17.13 -8.05 -13.81
C SER A 164 17.28 -6.63 -13.27
N ILE A 165 16.45 -5.69 -13.76
CA ILE A 165 16.40 -4.32 -13.22
C ILE A 165 15.52 -4.22 -11.98
N LEU A 166 14.56 -5.13 -11.79
CA LEU A 166 13.62 -5.20 -10.66
C LEU A 166 12.77 -3.92 -10.45
N ASN A 167 12.46 -3.21 -11.51
CA ASN A 167 11.64 -2.00 -11.52
C ASN A 167 10.21 -2.24 -12.02
N CYS A 168 9.34 -1.24 -11.87
CA CYS A 168 8.05 -1.18 -12.55
C CYS A 168 8.23 -0.58 -13.96
N ARG A 169 7.74 -1.28 -15.01
CA ARG A 169 7.83 -0.86 -16.42
C ARG A 169 6.46 -0.65 -17.05
N ILE A 170 5.47 -0.29 -16.25
CA ILE A 170 4.16 0.13 -16.75
C ILE A 170 4.24 1.61 -17.11
N ASN A 171 3.74 1.98 -18.28
CA ASN A 171 3.70 3.38 -18.72
C ASN A 171 2.99 4.27 -17.69
N GLY A 172 3.61 5.39 -17.35
CA GLY A 172 3.12 6.31 -16.32
C GLY A 172 3.36 5.88 -14.89
N MET A 173 3.86 4.65 -14.63
CA MET A 173 4.05 4.10 -13.29
C MET A 173 5.52 3.84 -12.90
N HIS A 174 6.47 4.32 -13.67
CA HIS A 174 7.91 4.07 -13.41
C HIS A 174 8.37 4.60 -12.03
N HIS A 175 7.80 5.71 -11.59
CA HIS A 175 8.09 6.33 -10.29
C HIS A 175 7.59 5.51 -9.08
N PHE A 176 6.72 4.51 -9.30
CA PHE A 176 6.32 3.54 -8.28
C PHE A 176 7.24 2.31 -8.24
N SER A 177 8.44 2.38 -8.82
CA SER A 177 9.40 1.29 -8.70
C SER A 177 9.83 1.10 -7.24
N PRO A 178 9.80 -0.14 -6.71
CA PRO A 178 10.17 -0.42 -5.33
C PRO A 178 11.68 -0.25 -5.10
N LYS A 179 12.10 0.03 -3.88
CA LYS A 179 13.49 -0.14 -3.45
C LYS A 179 13.91 -1.59 -3.67
N ARG A 180 15.17 -1.84 -3.94
CA ARG A 180 15.70 -3.17 -4.24
C ARG A 180 16.60 -3.65 -3.12
N VAL A 181 16.37 -4.86 -2.63
CA VAL A 181 17.27 -5.54 -1.70
C VAL A 181 17.74 -6.84 -2.36
N ILE A 182 19.06 -6.99 -2.48
CA ILE A 182 19.67 -8.17 -3.06
C ILE A 182 20.43 -8.92 -1.97
N ILE A 183 20.07 -10.17 -1.76
CA ILE A 183 20.77 -11.06 -0.85
C ILE A 183 22.01 -11.58 -1.58
N ASP A 184 23.19 -11.20 -1.07
CA ASP A 184 24.48 -11.52 -1.66
C ASP A 184 25.56 -11.68 -0.57
N LYS A 185 25.46 -12.77 0.19
CA LYS A 185 26.37 -13.06 1.31
C LYS A 185 27.85 -13.07 0.90
N ASP A 186 28.15 -13.56 -0.29
CA ASP A 186 29.51 -13.88 -0.73
C ASP A 186 30.05 -12.85 -1.75
N PHE A 187 29.40 -11.69 -1.90
CA PHE A 187 29.78 -10.66 -2.89
C PHE A 187 29.89 -11.17 -4.35
N LYS A 188 29.00 -12.08 -4.72
CA LYS A 188 28.96 -12.69 -6.07
C LYS A 188 28.14 -11.93 -7.09
N LEU A 189 27.56 -10.78 -6.72
CA LEU A 189 26.78 -9.95 -7.62
C LEU A 189 27.71 -9.31 -8.67
N ASN A 190 27.43 -9.52 -9.94
CA ASN A 190 28.19 -8.95 -11.05
C ASN A 190 28.01 -7.42 -11.10
N LYS A 191 29.14 -6.68 -11.12
CA LYS A 191 29.18 -5.21 -11.11
C LYS A 191 28.65 -4.58 -12.42
N ASN A 192 28.62 -5.34 -13.53
CA ASN A 192 28.21 -4.83 -14.84
C ASN A 192 26.68 -4.94 -15.13
N LEU A 193 25.89 -5.28 -14.13
CA LEU A 193 24.44 -5.46 -14.29
C LEU A 193 23.72 -4.15 -14.52
N LYS A 194 22.62 -4.22 -15.29
CA LYS A 194 21.70 -3.09 -15.54
C LYS A 194 21.13 -2.49 -14.25
N LEU A 195 21.04 -3.29 -13.20
CA LEU A 195 20.63 -2.86 -11.86
C LEU A 195 21.45 -1.67 -11.35
N PHE A 196 22.77 -1.72 -11.51
CA PHE A 196 23.67 -0.64 -11.04
C PHE A 196 23.53 0.65 -11.84
N LYS A 197 23.23 0.57 -13.14
CA LYS A 197 22.98 1.76 -13.98
C LYS A 197 21.83 2.62 -13.50
N THR A 198 20.88 2.01 -12.79
CA THR A 198 19.69 2.67 -12.25
C THR A 198 19.71 2.85 -10.72
N SER A 199 20.83 2.58 -10.05
CA SER A 199 20.93 2.66 -8.59
C SER A 199 20.79 4.08 -8.04
N LYS A 200 21.17 5.10 -8.84
CA LYS A 200 20.99 6.52 -8.47
C LYS A 200 19.51 6.92 -8.40
N THR A 201 18.64 6.32 -9.21
CA THR A 201 17.20 6.66 -9.27
C THR A 201 16.34 5.70 -8.46
N ILE A 202 16.73 4.43 -8.37
CA ILE A 202 16.02 3.41 -7.60
C ILE A 202 16.98 2.88 -6.53
N PRO A 203 16.78 3.20 -5.24
CA PRO A 203 17.66 2.77 -4.15
C PRO A 203 17.86 1.26 -4.16
N THR A 204 19.10 0.84 -4.05
CA THR A 204 19.52 -0.57 -4.10
C THR A 204 20.42 -0.88 -2.93
N TYR A 205 20.04 -1.90 -2.16
CA TYR A 205 20.75 -2.35 -0.97
C TYR A 205 21.26 -3.77 -1.18
N LEU A 206 22.47 -4.04 -0.72
CA LEU A 206 23.02 -5.38 -0.66
C LEU A 206 22.89 -5.90 0.77
N SER A 207 22.26 -7.05 0.91
CA SER A 207 22.19 -7.75 2.19
C SER A 207 23.27 -8.83 2.23
N LEU A 208 24.18 -8.71 3.19
CA LEU A 208 25.30 -9.63 3.40
C LEU A 208 24.98 -10.69 4.46
N ILE A 209 23.77 -10.66 5.02
CA ILE A 209 23.32 -11.61 6.05
C ILE A 209 22.52 -12.74 5.43
N HIS A 210 22.57 -13.91 6.06
CA HIS A 210 21.65 -15.01 5.80
C HIS A 210 20.25 -14.63 6.31
N ILE A 211 19.24 -14.91 5.49
CA ILE A 211 17.87 -15.05 5.98
C ILE A 211 17.76 -16.53 6.37
N SER A 212 17.84 -16.79 7.65
CA SER A 212 17.55 -18.11 8.25
C SER A 212 16.05 -18.33 8.30
#